data_baca2fe4d36964bbf79d6421e022b68a
#
_entry.id   baca2fe4d36964bbf79d6421e022b68a
#
_cell.length_a   1.000
_cell.length_b   1.000
_cell.length_c   1.000
_cell.angle_alpha   90.00
_cell.angle_beta   90.00
_cell.angle_gamma   90.00
#
_symmetry.space_group_name_H-M   'P 1'
#
loop_
_entity.id
_entity.type
_entity.pdbx_description
1 polymer ?
#
loop_
_entity_poly.entity_id
_entity_poly.type
_entity_poly.pdbx_seq_one_letter_code
_entity_poly.pdbx_strand_id
1 'polypeptide(L)' 'MALWKITAKYSSNAACKNKKQKLEKGMFVETSTITSTPPLSVQREQPKLVQLFMSKYGIEVDPKHMNNSHFTCEKMG' A
#
# COMPACT_ATOMS: atom_id res chain seq x y z
N MET A 1 12.75 6.56 13.67
CA MET A 1 11.66 6.36 12.70
C MET A 1 12.19 5.72 11.42
N ALA A 2 11.40 4.87 10.83
CA ALA A 2 11.76 4.24 9.55
C ALA A 2 10.84 4.79 8.45
N LEU A 3 11.43 5.10 7.30
CA LEU A 3 10.68 5.55 6.14
C LEU A 3 10.57 4.38 5.15
N TRP A 4 9.35 4.15 4.68
CA TRP A 4 9.04 3.01 3.81
C TRP A 4 8.37 3.47 2.53
N LYS A 5 8.69 2.76 1.44
CA LYS A 5 8.03 2.95 0.15
C LYS A 5 7.25 1.68 -0.18
N ILE A 6 5.95 1.82 -0.37
CA ILE A 6 5.06 0.71 -0.68
C ILE A 6 4.67 0.81 -2.15
N THR A 7 5.12 -0.15 -2.95
CA THR A 7 4.92 -0.14 -4.40
C THR A 7 4.08 -1.33 -4.85
N ALA A 8 3.15 -1.10 -5.77
CA ALA A 8 2.35 -2.17 -6.34
C ALA A 8 3.22 -3.06 -7.25
N LYS A 9 3.19 -4.36 -7.01
CA LYS A 9 3.98 -5.33 -7.78
C LYS A 9 3.44 -5.55 -9.19
N TYR A 10 2.12 -5.49 -9.35
CA TYR A 10 1.46 -5.70 -10.63
C TYR A 10 0.09 -5.05 -10.63
N SER A 11 -0.48 -4.91 -11.82
CA SER A 11 -1.80 -4.32 -11.99
C SER A 11 -2.90 -5.30 -11.59
N SER A 12 -3.92 -4.83 -10.88
CA SER A 12 -5.03 -5.67 -10.47
C SER A 12 -6.29 -4.84 -10.22
N ASN A 13 -7.40 -5.25 -10.81
CA ASN A 13 -8.71 -4.67 -10.52
C ASN A 13 -9.25 -5.20 -9.19
N ALA A 14 -8.91 -6.44 -8.86
CA ALA A 14 -9.40 -7.10 -7.65
C ALA A 14 -8.85 -6.47 -6.37
N ALA A 15 -7.73 -5.76 -6.46
CA ALA A 15 -7.13 -5.12 -5.29
C ALA A 15 -7.90 -3.89 -4.83
N CYS A 16 -8.79 -3.34 -5.66
CA CYS A 16 -9.61 -2.18 -5.32
C CYS A 16 -11.00 -2.62 -4.91
N LYS A 17 -11.57 -1.97 -3.88
CA LYS A 17 -12.95 -2.20 -3.47
C LYS A 17 -13.93 -1.76 -4.54
N ASN A 18 -13.62 -0.67 -5.22
CA ASN A 18 -14.45 -0.17 -6.31
C ASN A 18 -13.99 -0.82 -7.61
N LYS A 19 -14.86 -1.63 -8.22
CA LYS A 19 -14.55 -2.36 -9.44
C LYS A 19 -14.23 -1.47 -10.64
N LYS A 20 -14.62 -0.21 -10.59
CA LYS A 20 -14.32 0.77 -11.64
C LYS A 20 -12.91 1.32 -11.53
N GLN A 21 -12.22 1.03 -10.45
CA GLN A 21 -10.85 1.47 -10.21
C GLN A 21 -9.88 0.31 -10.42
N LYS A 22 -8.65 0.65 -10.76
CA LYS A 22 -7.61 -0.34 -11.00
C LYS A 22 -6.33 0.07 -10.31
N LEU A 23 -5.73 -0.87 -9.58
CA LEU A 23 -4.39 -0.70 -9.05
C LEU A 23 -3.41 -1.01 -10.18
N GLU A 24 -2.52 -0.08 -10.47
CA GLU A 24 -1.54 -0.25 -11.55
C GLU A 24 -0.15 -0.54 -11.00
N LYS A 25 0.59 -1.35 -11.73
CA LYS A 25 1.98 -1.65 -11.38
C LYS A 25 2.80 -0.36 -11.34
N GLY A 26 3.58 -0.21 -10.27
CA GLY A 26 4.42 0.97 -10.08
C GLY A 26 3.80 2.07 -9.26
N MET A 27 2.50 2.01 -8.96
CA MET A 27 1.89 2.95 -8.01
C MET A 27 2.54 2.78 -6.65
N PHE A 28 2.90 3.88 -6.02
CA PHE A 28 3.57 3.80 -4.73
C PHE A 28 3.11 4.89 -3.78
N VAL A 29 3.26 4.61 -2.49
CA VAL A 29 3.09 5.62 -1.44
C VAL A 29 4.26 5.49 -0.47
N GLU A 30 4.56 6.58 0.22
CA GLU A 30 5.60 6.60 1.24
C GLU A 30 4.95 6.80 2.61
N THR A 31 5.47 6.10 3.61
CA THR A 31 4.97 6.21 4.97
C THR A 31 6.12 6.05 5.94
N SER A 32 5.94 6.58 7.15
CA SER A 32 6.92 6.41 8.22
C SER A 32 6.31 5.61 9.35
N THR A 33 7.15 4.83 10.02
CA THR A 33 6.74 4.04 11.18
C THR A 33 7.66 4.35 12.35
N ILE A 34 7.15 4.15 13.57
CA ILE A 34 7.93 4.36 14.78
C ILE A 34 8.93 3.22 14.95
N THR A 35 8.59 2.03 14.51
CA THR A 35 9.42 0.84 14.62
C THR A 35 10.05 0.49 13.27
N SER A 36 11.02 -0.43 13.27
CA SER A 36 11.64 -0.91 12.05
C SER A 36 10.84 -2.06 11.41
N THR A 37 9.67 -2.40 11.94
CA THR A 37 8.81 -3.43 11.35
C THR A 37 8.14 -2.91 10.08
N PRO A 38 8.22 -3.65 8.95
CA PRO A 38 7.57 -3.22 7.71
C PRO A 38 6.06 -3.03 7.90
N PRO A 39 5.49 -1.90 7.41
CA PRO A 39 4.06 -1.63 7.61
C PRO A 39 3.14 -2.65 6.95
N LEU A 40 3.56 -3.30 5.87
CA LEU A 40 2.76 -4.35 5.23
C LEU A 40 2.56 -5.57 6.13
N SER A 41 3.49 -5.80 7.08
CA SER A 41 3.42 -6.90 8.03
C SER A 41 2.60 -6.57 9.26
N VAL A 42 2.19 -5.31 9.42
CA VAL A 42 1.43 -4.85 10.59
C VAL A 42 0.00 -4.55 10.17
N GLN A 43 -0.93 -5.35 10.68
CA GLN A 43 -2.33 -5.23 10.29
C GLN A 43 -2.92 -3.84 10.59
N ARG A 44 -2.54 -3.22 11.69
CA ARG A 44 -3.04 -1.88 12.05
C ARG A 44 -2.55 -0.78 11.12
N GLU A 45 -1.50 -1.02 10.35
CA GLU A 45 -1.00 -0.04 9.38
C GLU A 45 -1.72 -0.12 8.04
N GLN A 46 -2.46 -1.20 7.79
CA GLN A 46 -3.16 -1.39 6.52
C GLN A 46 -4.16 -0.27 6.21
N PRO A 47 -5.02 0.17 7.15
CA PRO A 47 -5.95 1.27 6.85
C PRO A 47 -5.22 2.57 6.50
N LYS A 48 -4.08 2.83 7.12
CA LYS A 48 -3.28 4.01 6.84
C LYS A 48 -2.73 3.97 5.41
N LEU A 49 -2.25 2.80 4.98
CA LEU A 49 -1.73 2.63 3.62
C LEU A 49 -2.84 2.78 2.58
N VAL A 50 -4.02 2.24 2.87
CA VAL A 50 -5.19 2.40 2.00
C VAL A 50 -5.53 3.87 1.82
N GLN A 51 -5.53 4.64 2.91
CA GLN A 51 -5.80 6.07 2.83
C GLN A 51 -4.75 6.84 2.05
N LEU A 52 -3.50 6.43 2.14
CA LEU A 52 -2.42 7.06 1.36
C LEU A 52 -2.64 6.87 -0.14
N PHE A 53 -3.05 5.67 -0.56
CA PHE A 53 -3.38 5.42 -1.95
C PHE A 53 -4.60 6.22 -2.39
N MET A 54 -5.60 6.34 -1.53
CA MET A 54 -6.79 7.16 -1.81
C MET A 54 -6.41 8.63 -2.01
N SER A 55 -5.57 9.17 -1.13
CA SER A 55 -5.14 10.58 -1.20
C SER A 55 -4.28 10.86 -2.42
N LYS A 56 -3.40 9.92 -2.80
CA LYS A 56 -2.43 10.15 -3.87
C LYS A 56 -3.01 9.84 -5.24
N TYR A 57 -3.77 8.76 -5.36
CA TYR A 57 -4.25 8.27 -6.65
C TYR A 57 -5.77 8.29 -6.79
N GLY A 58 -6.49 8.55 -5.70
CA GLY A 58 -7.95 8.54 -5.72
C GLY A 58 -8.54 7.15 -5.87
N ILE A 59 -7.80 6.11 -5.53
CA ILE A 59 -8.28 4.72 -5.60
C ILE A 59 -8.52 4.18 -4.20
N GLU A 60 -9.52 3.31 -4.07
CA GLU A 60 -9.84 2.66 -2.81
C GLU A 60 -9.35 1.22 -2.84
N VAL A 61 -8.16 1.00 -2.27
CA VAL A 61 -7.54 -0.33 -2.22
C VAL A 61 -8.18 -1.14 -1.10
N ASP A 62 -8.47 -2.41 -1.37
CA ASP A 62 -9.02 -3.31 -0.36
C ASP A 62 -7.92 -3.68 0.65
N PRO A 63 -8.14 -3.48 1.96
CA PRO A 63 -7.14 -3.84 2.97
C PRO A 63 -6.71 -5.31 2.92
N LYS A 64 -7.58 -6.20 2.44
CA LYS A 64 -7.24 -7.62 2.29
C LYS A 64 -6.10 -7.86 1.30
N HIS A 65 -5.91 -6.94 0.38
CA HIS A 65 -4.87 -7.04 -0.64
C HIS A 65 -3.63 -6.23 -0.29
N MET A 66 -3.64 -5.54 0.85
CA MET A 66 -2.50 -4.74 1.30
C MET A 66 -1.49 -5.65 2.02
N ASN A 67 -0.78 -6.46 1.25
CA ASN A 67 0.17 -7.44 1.77
C ASN A 67 1.34 -7.61 0.80
N ASN A 68 2.32 -8.43 1.20
CA ASN A 68 3.54 -8.65 0.41
C ASN A 68 3.30 -9.38 -0.91
N SER A 69 2.15 -10.00 -1.09
CA SER A 69 1.80 -10.67 -2.34
C SER A 69 1.46 -9.68 -3.45
N HIS A 70 0.92 -8.51 -3.09
CA HIS A 70 0.47 -7.50 -4.03
C HIS A 70 1.36 -6.25 -4.05
N PHE A 71 2.12 -6.04 -3.00
CA PHE A 71 2.95 -4.84 -2.84
C PHE A 71 4.36 -5.20 -2.41
N THR A 72 5.29 -4.32 -2.76
CA THR A 72 6.67 -4.40 -2.30
C THR A 72 6.89 -3.32 -1.24
N CYS A 73 7.49 -3.69 -0.12
CA CYS A 73 7.80 -2.76 0.95
C CYS A 73 9.31 -2.54 0.98
N GLU A 74 9.75 -1.32 0.71
CA GLU A 74 11.16 -0.98 0.66
C GLU A 74 11.50 0.05 1.73
N LYS A 75 12.52 -0.26 2.52
CA LYS A 75 12.99 0.67 3.55
C LYS A 75 13.86 1.75 2.90
N MET A 76 13.49 3.01 3.11
CA MET A 76 14.15 4.15 2.49
C MET A 76 15.10 4.88 3.44
N GLY A 77 14.92 4.70 4.71
CA GLY A 77 15.77 5.40 5.67
C GLY A 77 15.57 5.03 7.10
#